data_a14ff0bfb817baaeabe1d8e606931d22
#
_entry.id   a14ff0bfb817baaeabe1d8e606931d22
#
_cell.length_a   1.000
_cell.length_b   1.000
_cell.length_c   1.000
_cell.angle_alpha   90.00
_cell.angle_beta   90.00
_cell.angle_gamma   90.00
#
_symmetry.space_group_name_H-M   'P 1'
#
loop_
_entity.id
_entity.type
_entity.pdbx_description
1 polymer ?
#
loop_
_entity_poly.entity_id
_entity_poly.type
_entity_poly.pdbx_seq_one_letter_code
_entity_poly.pdbx_strand_id
1 'polypeptide(L)'
;IANRGEIAIRIANACADLGIRSLGVFAEDDQASLHVRQVDEAVALPGRGVPAYLNGAQLIAVAREHGCEAIHPGYGFLAENAAFAEACAEAGLPLIGPGADTLRLFGDKAAARALAARCQVPLVQGTDQAVTLEQAQAFMAALNGSGVMVKALSGGGGRGMRAVTDPADLA
;
A
#
# COMPACT_ATOMS: atom_id res chain seq x y z
N ILE A 1 14.39 6.60 1.01
CA ILE A 1 13.54 5.52 1.58
C ILE A 1 12.35 6.20 2.24
N ALA A 2 11.16 6.08 1.64
CA ALA A 2 9.91 6.72 2.09
C ALA A 2 9.10 5.80 3.01
N ASN A 3 9.74 5.32 4.06
CA ASN A 3 9.15 4.42 5.06
C ASN A 3 9.94 4.48 6.38
N ARG A 4 9.53 3.69 7.38
CA ARG A 4 10.13 3.64 8.71
C ARG A 4 10.36 2.20 9.18
N GLY A 5 10.96 2.05 10.35
CA GLY A 5 11.07 0.77 11.06
C GLY A 5 11.85 -0.29 10.29
N GLU A 6 11.40 -1.52 10.40
CA GLU A 6 12.06 -2.72 9.87
C GLU A 6 12.27 -2.63 8.36
N ILE A 7 11.25 -2.22 7.60
CA ILE A 7 11.37 -2.17 6.13
C ILE A 7 12.38 -1.11 5.67
N ALA A 8 12.44 0.05 6.34
CA ALA A 8 13.44 1.06 6.02
C ALA A 8 14.87 0.53 6.27
N ILE A 9 15.08 -0.22 7.36
CA ILE A 9 16.36 -0.87 7.67
C ILE A 9 16.71 -1.91 6.59
N ARG A 10 15.75 -2.74 6.21
CA ARG A 10 15.96 -3.75 5.16
C ARG A 10 16.38 -3.12 3.82
N ILE A 11 15.73 -2.03 3.43
CA ILE A 11 16.08 -1.30 2.21
C ILE A 11 17.46 -0.66 2.34
N ALA A 12 17.78 -0.04 3.49
CA ALA A 12 19.09 0.56 3.73
C ALA A 12 20.22 -0.48 3.63
N ASN A 13 20.03 -1.67 4.21
CA ASN A 13 21.00 -2.76 4.08
C ASN A 13 21.19 -3.20 2.64
N ALA A 14 20.10 -3.34 1.87
CA ALA A 14 20.20 -3.68 0.44
C ALA A 14 20.93 -2.58 -0.36
N CYS A 15 20.70 -1.31 -0.04
CA CYS A 15 21.43 -0.19 -0.63
C CYS A 15 22.93 -0.30 -0.32
N ALA A 16 23.30 -0.56 0.94
CA ALA A 16 24.69 -0.73 1.35
C ALA A 16 25.37 -1.90 0.61
N ASP A 17 24.70 -3.05 0.51
CA ASP A 17 25.20 -4.23 -0.21
C ASP A 17 25.46 -3.95 -1.71
N LEU A 18 24.67 -3.03 -2.29
CA LEU A 18 24.79 -2.62 -3.68
C LEU A 18 25.66 -1.38 -3.91
N GLY A 19 26.23 -0.79 -2.86
CA GLY A 19 27.00 0.46 -2.94
C GLY A 19 26.15 1.69 -3.32
N ILE A 20 24.86 1.67 -3.00
CA ILE A 20 23.91 2.76 -3.26
C ILE A 20 23.76 3.60 -2.00
N ARG A 21 23.96 4.91 -2.10
CA ARG A 21 23.72 5.84 -0.98
C ARG A 21 22.24 5.87 -0.61
N SER A 22 21.97 5.72 0.66
CA SER A 22 20.61 5.70 1.21
C SER A 22 20.29 6.97 1.99
N LEU A 23 19.16 7.61 1.65
CA LEU A 23 18.56 8.67 2.45
C LEU A 23 17.26 8.14 3.07
N GLY A 24 17.17 8.18 4.40
CA GLY A 24 15.97 7.85 5.15
C GLY A 24 15.22 9.08 5.63
N VAL A 25 13.92 8.95 5.83
CA VAL A 25 13.10 10.02 6.42
C VAL A 25 12.56 9.56 7.77
N PHE A 26 12.28 10.51 8.67
CA PHE A 26 11.67 10.20 9.97
C PHE A 26 10.75 11.31 10.45
N ALA A 27 9.63 10.94 11.08
CA ALA A 27 8.75 11.86 11.78
C ALA A 27 9.41 12.34 13.10
N GLU A 28 9.00 13.48 13.64
CA GLU A 28 9.60 14.09 14.85
C GLU A 28 9.71 13.13 16.03
N ASP A 29 8.73 12.24 16.19
CA ASP A 29 8.69 11.24 17.27
C ASP A 29 9.47 9.95 16.95
N ASP A 30 9.99 9.82 15.74
CA ASP A 30 10.82 8.69 15.33
C ASP A 30 12.34 8.99 15.32
N GLN A 31 12.78 10.17 15.75
CA GLN A 31 14.17 10.60 15.72
C GLN A 31 15.14 9.60 16.37
N ALA A 32 14.73 8.92 17.42
CA ALA A 32 15.53 7.91 18.12
C ALA A 32 15.41 6.50 17.51
N SER A 33 14.60 6.31 16.49
CA SER A 33 14.34 5.01 15.88
C SER A 33 15.58 4.44 15.18
N LEU A 34 15.68 3.11 15.17
CA LEU A 34 16.86 2.42 14.63
C LEU A 34 17.11 2.71 13.15
N HIS A 35 16.05 2.82 12.34
CA HIS A 35 16.19 3.08 10.91
C HIS A 35 16.91 4.41 10.60
N VAL A 36 16.78 5.41 11.48
CA VAL A 36 17.45 6.71 11.34
C VAL A 36 18.98 6.58 11.42
N ARG A 37 19.46 5.54 12.13
CA ARG A 37 20.89 5.27 12.31
C ARG A 37 21.47 4.28 11.31
N GLN A 38 20.63 3.69 10.48
CA GLN A 38 21.01 2.65 9.51
C GLN A 38 21.08 3.15 8.07
N VAL A 39 20.75 4.40 7.84
CA VAL A 39 20.87 5.07 6.54
C VAL A 39 22.12 5.97 6.52
N ASP A 40 22.63 6.27 5.34
CA ASP A 40 23.80 7.17 5.19
C ASP A 40 23.45 8.62 5.54
N GLU A 41 22.19 9.02 5.26
CA GLU A 41 21.65 10.33 5.56
C GLU A 41 20.20 10.22 6.04
N ALA A 42 19.82 11.00 7.06
CA ALA A 42 18.48 11.00 7.60
C ALA A 42 17.89 12.40 7.67
N VAL A 43 16.65 12.57 7.19
CA VAL A 43 15.95 13.86 7.13
C VAL A 43 14.66 13.81 7.93
N ALA A 44 14.48 14.82 8.79
CA ALA A 44 13.25 14.96 9.56
C ALA A 44 12.10 15.44 8.66
N LEU A 45 10.96 14.75 8.75
CA LEU A 45 9.71 15.21 8.18
C LEU A 45 8.95 16.06 9.23
N PRO A 46 8.31 17.18 8.84
CA PRO A 46 7.45 17.90 9.75
C PRO A 46 6.26 17.05 10.16
N GLY A 47 5.94 17.11 11.46
CA GLY A 47 4.84 16.39 12.06
C GLY A 47 5.23 15.06 12.71
N ARG A 48 4.24 14.37 13.25
CA ARG A 48 4.41 13.20 14.11
C ARG A 48 3.62 12.01 13.59
N GLY A 49 4.15 10.82 13.86
CA GLY A 49 3.52 9.54 13.55
C GLY A 49 3.28 9.31 12.06
N VAL A 50 2.32 8.42 11.76
CA VAL A 50 2.01 7.98 10.39
C VAL A 50 1.67 9.11 9.42
N PRO A 51 0.92 10.16 9.77
CA PRO A 51 0.60 11.24 8.84
C PRO A 51 1.80 11.92 8.19
N ALA A 52 2.94 12.04 8.88
CA ALA A 52 4.16 12.61 8.32
C ALA A 52 4.66 11.80 7.11
N TYR A 53 4.56 10.46 7.17
CA TYR A 53 4.98 9.56 6.10
C TYR A 53 3.97 9.45 4.94
N LEU A 54 2.77 10.02 5.08
CA LEU A 54 1.73 10.01 4.06
C LEU A 54 1.69 11.30 3.23
N ASN A 55 2.56 12.26 3.51
CA ASN A 55 2.69 13.48 2.73
C ASN A 55 3.62 13.26 1.52
N GLY A 56 3.05 12.78 0.41
CA GLY A 56 3.81 12.48 -0.80
C GLY A 56 4.54 13.69 -1.38
N ALA A 57 3.94 14.87 -1.35
CA ALA A 57 4.57 16.09 -1.83
C ALA A 57 5.84 16.44 -1.03
N GLN A 58 5.79 16.30 0.29
CA GLN A 58 6.95 16.51 1.17
C GLN A 58 8.06 15.50 0.89
N LEU A 59 7.71 14.22 0.69
CA LEU A 59 8.69 13.18 0.38
C LEU A 59 9.41 13.44 -0.97
N ILE A 60 8.67 13.89 -1.98
CA ILE A 60 9.24 14.28 -3.27
C ILE A 60 10.13 15.51 -3.12
N ALA A 61 9.72 16.51 -2.34
CA ALA A 61 10.52 17.70 -2.10
C ALA A 61 11.86 17.36 -1.43
N VAL A 62 11.84 16.56 -0.37
CA VAL A 62 13.05 16.06 0.31
C VAL A 62 13.95 15.28 -0.66
N ALA A 63 13.38 14.38 -1.46
CA ALA A 63 14.15 13.59 -2.41
C ALA A 63 14.88 14.48 -3.45
N ARG A 64 14.22 15.53 -3.94
CA ARG A 64 14.82 16.48 -4.90
C ARG A 64 15.89 17.35 -4.25
N GLU A 65 15.62 17.87 -3.05
CA GLU A 65 16.54 18.73 -2.31
C GLU A 65 17.86 18.02 -2.01
N HIS A 66 17.81 16.72 -1.71
CA HIS A 66 18.97 15.90 -1.38
C HIS A 66 19.55 15.12 -2.58
N GLY A 67 19.09 15.41 -3.79
CA GLY A 67 19.63 14.82 -5.02
C GLY A 67 19.43 13.31 -5.11
N CYS A 68 18.31 12.81 -4.60
CA CYS A 68 17.95 11.40 -4.77
C CYS A 68 17.57 11.11 -6.23
N GLU A 69 17.93 9.94 -6.72
CA GLU A 69 17.63 9.49 -8.09
C GLU A 69 16.40 8.60 -8.17
N ALA A 70 15.91 8.08 -7.04
CA ALA A 70 14.73 7.25 -6.95
C ALA A 70 14.09 7.31 -5.55
N ILE A 71 12.84 6.88 -5.42
CA ILE A 71 12.13 6.74 -4.14
C ILE A 71 11.71 5.28 -3.95
N HIS A 72 12.12 4.68 -2.82
CA HIS A 72 11.62 3.37 -2.41
C HIS A 72 10.57 3.52 -1.32
N PRO A 73 9.30 3.18 -1.57
CA PRO A 73 8.21 3.36 -0.62
C PRO A 73 8.12 2.23 0.44
N GLY A 74 8.89 1.16 0.30
CA GLY A 74 8.75 -0.03 1.12
C GLY A 74 7.43 -0.75 0.86
N TYR A 75 6.71 -1.09 1.93
CA TYR A 75 5.35 -1.60 1.90
C TYR A 75 4.44 -0.78 2.82
N GLY A 76 3.12 -0.82 2.62
CA GLY A 76 2.17 0.04 3.32
C GLY A 76 2.37 1.53 2.95
N PHE A 77 1.89 2.42 3.77
CA PHE A 77 1.96 3.87 3.53
C PHE A 77 1.59 4.24 2.09
N LEU A 78 2.52 4.80 1.34
CA LEU A 78 2.32 5.22 -0.05
C LEU A 78 2.73 4.16 -1.10
N ALA A 79 3.15 2.97 -0.68
CA ALA A 79 3.63 1.93 -1.60
C ALA A 79 2.56 1.47 -2.62
N GLU A 80 1.28 1.54 -2.25
CA GLU A 80 0.16 1.18 -3.11
C GLU A 80 -0.62 2.41 -3.62
N ASN A 81 -0.06 3.61 -3.45
CA ASN A 81 -0.73 4.85 -3.85
C ASN A 81 -0.37 5.24 -5.28
N ALA A 82 -1.31 5.05 -6.21
CA ALA A 82 -1.12 5.36 -7.62
C ALA A 82 -0.86 6.85 -7.89
N ALA A 83 -1.52 7.75 -7.14
CA ALA A 83 -1.31 9.19 -7.30
C ALA A 83 0.10 9.61 -6.85
N PHE A 84 0.65 8.97 -5.82
CA PHE A 84 2.04 9.19 -5.41
C PHE A 84 3.02 8.67 -6.47
N ALA A 85 2.75 7.51 -7.07
CA ALA A 85 3.59 6.99 -8.15
C ALA A 85 3.60 7.93 -9.38
N GLU A 86 2.46 8.52 -9.73
CA GLU A 86 2.37 9.54 -10.79
C GLU A 86 3.17 10.79 -10.43
N ALA A 87 2.96 11.34 -9.24
CA ALA A 87 3.67 12.53 -8.78
C ALA A 87 5.20 12.31 -8.74
N CYS A 88 5.66 11.12 -8.38
CA CYS A 88 7.06 10.75 -8.47
C CYS A 88 7.56 10.77 -9.93
N ALA A 89 6.80 10.17 -10.85
CA ALA A 89 7.15 10.14 -12.27
C ALA A 89 7.20 11.56 -12.88
N GLU A 90 6.23 12.41 -12.58
CA GLU A 90 6.19 13.82 -12.98
C GLU A 90 7.37 14.62 -12.43
N ALA A 91 7.83 14.26 -11.24
CA ALA A 91 9.01 14.88 -10.61
C ALA A 91 10.35 14.35 -11.18
N GLY A 92 10.33 13.36 -12.09
CA GLY A 92 11.53 12.71 -12.61
C GLY A 92 12.21 11.77 -11.61
N LEU A 93 11.49 11.31 -10.60
CA LEU A 93 11.96 10.42 -9.54
C LEU A 93 11.27 9.05 -9.65
N PRO A 94 11.91 8.03 -10.26
CA PRO A 94 11.32 6.69 -10.33
C PRO A 94 10.90 6.18 -8.94
N LEU A 95 9.65 5.71 -8.83
CA LEU A 95 9.21 4.96 -7.66
C LEU A 95 9.65 3.50 -7.83
N ILE A 96 10.36 2.97 -6.85
CA ILE A 96 10.76 1.55 -6.86
C ILE A 96 9.54 0.70 -6.49
N GLY A 97 8.88 0.21 -7.53
CA GLY A 97 7.62 -0.54 -7.40
C GLY A 97 6.85 -0.61 -8.71
N PRO A 98 5.59 -1.05 -8.67
CA PRO A 98 4.74 -1.07 -9.84
C PRO A 98 4.41 0.33 -10.36
N GLY A 99 4.15 0.46 -11.66
CA GLY A 99 3.67 1.70 -12.25
C GLY A 99 2.25 2.07 -11.76
N ALA A 100 1.88 3.36 -11.90
CA ALA A 100 0.63 3.89 -11.39
C ALA A 100 -0.62 3.15 -11.92
N ASP A 101 -0.63 2.77 -13.21
CA ASP A 101 -1.74 2.02 -13.80
C ASP A 101 -1.90 0.63 -13.17
N THR A 102 -0.78 -0.04 -12.88
CA THR A 102 -0.78 -1.32 -12.18
C THR A 102 -1.31 -1.15 -10.76
N LEU A 103 -0.88 -0.10 -10.06
CA LEU A 103 -1.37 0.20 -8.71
C LEU A 103 -2.88 0.49 -8.70
N ARG A 104 -3.40 1.23 -9.68
CA ARG A 104 -4.86 1.46 -9.83
C ARG A 104 -5.60 0.16 -10.08
N LEU A 105 -5.11 -0.65 -11.02
CA LEU A 105 -5.74 -1.91 -11.39
C LEU A 105 -5.85 -2.86 -10.18
N PHE A 106 -4.77 -3.05 -9.44
CA PHE A 106 -4.75 -3.97 -8.29
C PHE A 106 -5.32 -3.36 -7.01
N GLY A 107 -5.39 -2.03 -6.93
CA GLY A 107 -6.11 -1.31 -5.86
C GLY A 107 -7.64 -1.47 -5.96
N ASP A 108 -8.17 -1.69 -7.14
CA ASP A 108 -9.58 -2.01 -7.38
C ASP A 108 -9.79 -3.54 -7.35
N LYS A 109 -10.50 -4.00 -6.32
CA LYS A 109 -10.74 -5.45 -6.10
C LYS A 109 -11.54 -6.10 -7.24
N ALA A 110 -12.48 -5.36 -7.84
CA ALA A 110 -13.29 -5.87 -8.94
C ALA A 110 -12.48 -5.96 -10.23
N ALA A 111 -11.71 -4.93 -10.56
CA ALA A 111 -10.82 -4.91 -11.71
C ALA A 111 -9.72 -5.99 -11.61
N ALA A 112 -9.13 -6.17 -10.42
CA ALA A 112 -8.15 -7.21 -10.17
C ALA A 112 -8.73 -8.61 -10.36
N ARG A 113 -9.94 -8.88 -9.87
CA ARG A 113 -10.65 -10.15 -10.07
C ARG A 113 -10.96 -10.39 -11.55
N ALA A 114 -11.46 -9.38 -12.26
CA ALA A 114 -11.74 -9.47 -13.68
C ALA A 114 -10.48 -9.78 -14.50
N LEU A 115 -9.34 -9.18 -14.16
CA LEU A 115 -8.06 -9.49 -14.78
C LEU A 115 -7.65 -10.93 -14.49
N ALA A 116 -7.72 -11.39 -13.23
CA ALA A 116 -7.38 -12.75 -12.84
C ALA A 116 -8.24 -13.78 -13.60
N ALA A 117 -9.54 -13.53 -13.75
CA ALA A 117 -10.43 -14.38 -14.55
C ALA A 117 -10.00 -14.46 -16.03
N ARG A 118 -9.67 -13.32 -16.65
CA ARG A 118 -9.16 -13.29 -18.03
C ARG A 118 -7.84 -14.05 -18.19
N CYS A 119 -6.99 -13.99 -17.16
CA CYS A 119 -5.72 -14.71 -17.13
C CYS A 119 -5.86 -16.18 -16.68
N GLN A 120 -7.09 -16.68 -16.52
CA GLN A 120 -7.38 -18.05 -16.07
C GLN A 120 -6.74 -18.41 -14.72
N VAL A 121 -6.51 -17.42 -13.87
CA VAL A 121 -6.06 -17.64 -12.49
C VAL A 121 -7.25 -18.14 -11.66
N PRO A 122 -7.11 -19.26 -10.92
CA PRO A 122 -8.17 -19.76 -10.06
C PRO A 122 -8.63 -18.71 -9.05
N LEU A 123 -9.94 -18.49 -8.97
CA LEU A 123 -10.55 -17.51 -8.08
C LEU A 123 -11.46 -18.21 -7.07
N VAL A 124 -11.44 -17.74 -5.85
CA VAL A 124 -12.48 -18.06 -4.87
C VAL A 124 -13.80 -17.44 -5.35
N GLN A 125 -14.92 -18.14 -5.20
CA GLN A 125 -16.25 -17.61 -5.51
C GLN A 125 -16.47 -16.27 -4.80
N GLY A 126 -17.05 -15.31 -5.49
CA GLY A 126 -17.26 -13.95 -4.97
C GLY A 126 -18.01 -13.10 -5.98
N THR A 127 -18.50 -11.96 -5.51
CA THR A 127 -19.15 -10.97 -6.37
C THR A 127 -18.10 -10.10 -7.09
N ASP A 128 -18.36 -9.75 -8.33
CA ASP A 128 -17.44 -8.96 -9.15
C ASP A 128 -17.67 -7.45 -9.02
N GLN A 129 -18.70 -7.06 -8.24
CA GLN A 129 -19.07 -5.66 -7.98
C GLN A 129 -19.54 -5.50 -6.53
N ALA A 130 -19.69 -4.24 -6.11
CA ALA A 130 -20.39 -3.91 -4.88
C ALA A 130 -21.83 -4.45 -4.95
N VAL A 131 -22.29 -5.03 -3.85
CA VAL A 131 -23.60 -5.67 -3.76
C VAL A 131 -24.44 -5.03 -2.68
N THR A 132 -25.76 -5.05 -2.87
CA THR A 132 -26.75 -4.74 -1.83
C THR A 132 -26.83 -5.85 -0.79
N LEU A 133 -27.45 -5.57 0.35
CA LEU A 133 -27.71 -6.60 1.37
C LEU A 133 -28.48 -7.80 0.80
N GLU A 134 -29.53 -7.56 0.01
CA GLU A 134 -30.32 -8.60 -0.63
C GLU A 134 -29.50 -9.49 -1.57
N GLN A 135 -28.62 -8.87 -2.36
CA GLN A 135 -27.70 -9.59 -3.25
C GLN A 135 -26.68 -10.42 -2.46
N ALA A 136 -26.17 -9.88 -1.34
CA ALA A 136 -25.26 -10.62 -0.47
C ALA A 136 -25.95 -11.82 0.19
N GLN A 137 -27.20 -11.66 0.63
CA GLN A 137 -28.02 -12.76 1.17
C GLN A 137 -28.28 -13.85 0.12
N ALA A 138 -28.66 -13.45 -1.10
CA ALA A 138 -28.87 -14.40 -2.20
C ALA A 138 -27.57 -15.14 -2.57
N PHE A 139 -26.44 -14.45 -2.59
CA PHE A 139 -25.13 -15.06 -2.83
C PHE A 139 -24.78 -16.08 -1.74
N MET A 140 -24.96 -15.72 -0.47
CA MET A 140 -24.70 -16.62 0.66
C MET A 140 -25.60 -17.86 0.63
N ALA A 141 -26.88 -17.69 0.29
CA ALA A 141 -27.82 -18.81 0.14
C ALA A 141 -27.37 -19.80 -0.95
N ALA A 142 -26.81 -19.29 -2.07
CA ALA A 142 -26.30 -20.11 -3.17
C ALA A 142 -25.03 -20.92 -2.81
N LEU A 143 -24.35 -20.59 -1.70
CA LEU A 143 -23.16 -21.30 -1.22
C LEU A 143 -23.46 -22.51 -0.33
N ASN A 144 -24.73 -22.93 -0.23
CA ASN A 144 -25.16 -24.14 0.49
C ASN A 144 -24.63 -24.22 1.94
N GLY A 145 -24.72 -23.10 2.69
CA GLY A 145 -24.35 -23.06 4.11
C GLY A 145 -22.85 -22.72 4.34
N SER A 146 -22.09 -22.45 3.30
CA SER A 146 -20.74 -21.91 3.48
C SER A 146 -20.80 -20.43 3.89
N GLY A 147 -19.93 -20.03 4.82
CA GLY A 147 -19.80 -18.62 5.21
C GLY A 147 -19.26 -17.74 4.10
N VAL A 148 -19.49 -16.44 4.23
CA VAL A 148 -18.95 -15.42 3.30
C VAL A 148 -18.04 -14.44 4.01
N MET A 149 -17.10 -13.89 3.27
CA MET A 149 -16.27 -12.78 3.72
C MET A 149 -16.79 -11.48 3.10
N VAL A 150 -17.42 -10.63 3.91
CA VAL A 150 -17.84 -9.28 3.50
C VAL A 150 -16.62 -8.37 3.57
N LYS A 151 -16.38 -7.60 2.52
CA LYS A 151 -15.25 -6.67 2.43
C LYS A 151 -15.73 -5.28 2.08
N ALA A 152 -15.28 -4.27 2.81
CA ALA A 152 -15.52 -2.88 2.43
C ALA A 152 -14.89 -2.58 1.07
N LEU A 153 -15.53 -1.69 0.29
CA LEU A 153 -15.01 -1.22 -1.01
C LEU A 153 -13.66 -0.53 -0.83
N SER A 154 -13.58 0.35 0.17
CA SER A 154 -12.34 1.02 0.57
C SER A 154 -11.80 0.34 1.83
N GLY A 155 -10.66 -0.34 1.72
CA GLY A 155 -10.02 -0.99 2.86
C GLY A 155 -8.88 -1.90 2.39
N GLY A 156 -7.82 -1.96 3.18
CA GLY A 156 -6.65 -2.80 2.94
C GLY A 156 -6.10 -3.37 4.24
N GLY A 157 -5.18 -4.33 4.15
CA GLY A 157 -4.54 -4.91 5.33
C GLY A 157 -5.50 -5.60 6.31
N GLY A 158 -6.63 -6.14 5.84
CA GLY A 158 -7.63 -6.82 6.68
C GLY A 158 -8.65 -5.89 7.36
N ARG A 159 -8.49 -4.58 7.22
CA ARG A 159 -9.47 -3.62 7.76
C ARG A 159 -10.73 -3.58 6.89
N GLY A 160 -11.91 -3.51 7.55
CA GLY A 160 -13.20 -3.53 6.84
C GLY A 160 -13.55 -4.90 6.26
N MET A 161 -13.08 -5.99 6.89
CA MET A 161 -13.45 -7.36 6.56
C MET A 161 -14.22 -7.99 7.73
N ARG A 162 -15.31 -8.69 7.41
CA ARG A 162 -16.11 -9.45 8.39
C ARG A 162 -16.47 -10.82 7.81
N ALA A 163 -16.14 -11.88 8.53
CA ALA A 163 -16.65 -13.22 8.23
C ALA A 163 -18.08 -13.33 8.74
N VAL A 164 -18.98 -13.84 7.91
CA VAL A 164 -20.39 -14.06 8.22
C VAL A 164 -20.73 -15.51 7.91
N THR A 165 -21.16 -16.23 8.93
CA THR A 165 -21.57 -17.64 8.82
C THR A 165 -23.07 -17.82 8.98
N ASP A 166 -23.75 -16.88 9.63
CA ASP A 166 -25.20 -16.85 9.74
C ASP A 166 -25.78 -15.74 8.86
N PRO A 167 -26.76 -16.03 7.98
CA PRO A 167 -27.40 -14.99 7.16
C PRO A 167 -28.00 -13.83 7.96
N ALA A 168 -28.41 -14.07 9.21
CA ALA A 168 -28.93 -13.02 10.10
C ALA A 168 -27.89 -11.97 10.45
N ASP A 169 -26.60 -12.31 10.39
CA ASP A 169 -25.48 -11.42 10.71
C ASP A 169 -25.02 -10.54 9.52
N LEU A 170 -25.66 -10.68 8.36
CA LEU A 170 -25.36 -9.86 7.18
C LEU A 170 -25.86 -8.40 7.30
N ALA A 171 -26.81 -8.15 8.18
CA ALA A 171 -27.43 -6.83 8.37
C ALA A 171 -26.62 -5.87 9.23
#